data_dbadd5d49d32c89471cbfbca0a1e9092
#
_entry.id   dbadd5d49d32c89471cbfbca0a1e9092
#
_cell.length_a   1.000
_cell.length_b   1.000
_cell.length_c   1.000
_cell.angle_alpha   90.00
_cell.angle_beta   90.00
_cell.angle_gamma   90.00
#
_symmetry.space_group_name_H-M   'P 1'
#
loop_
_entity.id
_entity.type
_entity.pdbx_description
1 polymer ?
#
loop_
_entity_poly.entity_id
_entity_poly.type
_entity_poly.pdbx_seq_one_letter_code
_entity_poly.pdbx_strand_id
1 'polypeptide(L)'
;MDAMGTQVEIAELVVKKKADFVLAFKGNQRHLFEDTTDAFSTRQPHKRHLEQEKGYGRIDKRSYKVLPAEGNLTDEVARRWPMIRSLVRVEHEVSKPNTQPSKETRYYISSLDFNEASAKEIAYYIREHWGIENRLHWQLDVTFREDACRARKNFSARNLNLIRKFSLAILRQQHDTLSLKVRRWKCSLRIDYLKQVLGF
;
A
#
# COMPACT_ATOMS: atom_id res chain seq x y z
N MET A 1 4.01 2.98 -2.45
CA MET A 1 3.67 3.73 -3.69
C MET A 1 3.58 2.73 -4.83
N ASP A 2 2.62 2.87 -5.75
CA ASP A 2 2.45 1.96 -6.90
C ASP A 2 3.64 2.06 -7.86
N ALA A 3 3.84 1.00 -8.68
CA ALA A 3 4.99 0.88 -9.59
C ALA A 3 5.15 2.05 -10.55
N MET A 4 4.08 2.72 -10.98
CA MET A 4 4.14 3.92 -11.83
C MET A 4 4.86 5.10 -11.17
N GLY A 5 4.80 5.20 -9.83
CA GLY A 5 5.50 6.24 -9.07
C GLY A 5 6.95 5.91 -8.72
N THR A 6 7.47 4.75 -9.13
CA THR A 6 8.86 4.37 -8.85
C THR A 6 9.77 4.96 -9.91
N GLN A 7 10.30 6.16 -9.59
CA GLN A 7 11.21 6.94 -10.41
C GLN A 7 12.37 7.43 -9.55
N VAL A 8 13.55 7.57 -10.16
CA VAL A 8 14.78 7.96 -9.47
C VAL A 8 14.61 9.31 -8.78
N GLU A 9 14.08 10.29 -9.50
CA GLU A 9 13.89 11.65 -9.01
C GLU A 9 12.96 11.72 -7.80
N ILE A 10 11.94 10.85 -7.75
CA ILE A 10 11.03 10.75 -6.60
C ILE A 10 11.77 10.16 -5.40
N ALA A 11 12.53 9.08 -5.60
CA ALA A 11 13.30 8.44 -4.54
C ALA A 11 14.37 9.39 -3.97
N GLU A 12 15.08 10.13 -4.83
CA GLU A 12 16.05 11.16 -4.43
C GLU A 12 15.39 12.27 -3.61
N LEU A 13 14.23 12.76 -4.05
CA LEU A 13 13.49 13.80 -3.34
C LEU A 13 13.07 13.36 -1.94
N VAL A 14 12.64 12.09 -1.79
CA VAL A 14 12.25 11.53 -0.49
C VAL A 14 13.46 11.51 0.45
N VAL A 15 14.60 10.97 0.00
CA VAL A 15 15.83 10.90 0.80
C VAL A 15 16.38 12.29 1.12
N LYS A 16 16.34 13.22 0.15
CA LYS A 16 16.72 14.63 0.39
C LYS A 16 15.89 15.29 1.49
N LYS A 17 14.64 14.88 1.63
CA LYS A 17 13.75 15.33 2.71
C LYS A 17 13.95 14.55 4.03
N LYS A 18 15.00 13.74 4.15
CA LYS A 18 15.31 12.92 5.33
C LYS A 18 14.18 11.94 5.68
N ALA A 19 13.53 11.40 4.66
CA ALA A 19 12.50 10.38 4.79
C ALA A 19 12.93 9.11 4.05
N ASP A 20 12.32 7.98 4.42
CA ASP A 20 12.54 6.69 3.79
C ASP A 20 11.43 6.34 2.81
N PHE A 21 11.76 5.43 1.90
CA PHE A 21 10.79 4.90 0.96
C PHE A 21 10.77 3.37 0.92
N VAL A 22 9.61 2.83 0.58
CA VAL A 22 9.40 1.46 0.09
C VAL A 22 8.57 1.58 -1.18
N LEU A 23 9.17 1.31 -2.34
CA LEU A 23 8.57 1.51 -3.65
C LEU A 23 8.41 0.18 -4.38
N ALA A 24 7.20 -0.10 -4.87
CA ALA A 24 6.95 -1.24 -5.74
C ALA A 24 7.47 -0.94 -7.14
N PHE A 25 8.02 -1.95 -7.83
CA PHE A 25 8.42 -1.83 -9.23
C PHE A 25 8.10 -3.12 -10.01
N LYS A 26 8.07 -2.98 -11.31
CA LYS A 26 7.81 -4.05 -12.28
C LYS A 26 8.73 -3.82 -13.49
N GLY A 27 8.38 -4.34 -14.64
CA GLY A 27 9.11 -4.14 -15.89
C GLY A 27 9.24 -2.67 -16.36
N ASN A 28 8.56 -1.70 -15.71
CA ASN A 28 8.78 -0.26 -15.94
C ASN A 28 10.20 0.20 -15.55
N GLN A 29 10.90 -0.56 -14.71
CA GLN A 29 12.31 -0.37 -14.35
C GLN A 29 13.07 -1.66 -14.74
N ARG A 30 13.27 -1.86 -16.04
CA ARG A 30 13.71 -3.11 -16.63
C ARG A 30 15.01 -3.65 -16.01
N HIS A 31 16.10 -2.89 -16.04
CA HIS A 31 17.39 -3.35 -15.51
C HIS A 31 17.34 -3.65 -14.00
N LEU A 32 16.67 -2.78 -13.23
CA LEU A 32 16.45 -3.02 -11.81
C LEU A 32 15.63 -4.29 -11.55
N PHE A 33 14.65 -4.58 -12.42
CA PHE A 33 13.83 -5.78 -12.31
C PHE A 33 14.62 -7.05 -12.63
N GLU A 34 15.43 -7.02 -13.68
CA GLU A 34 16.32 -8.11 -14.08
C GLU A 34 17.32 -8.42 -12.95
N ASP A 35 18.08 -7.43 -12.47
CA ASP A 35 19.04 -7.59 -11.38
C ASP A 35 18.39 -8.16 -10.12
N THR A 36 17.23 -7.60 -9.73
CA THR A 36 16.53 -8.06 -8.52
C THR A 36 16.02 -9.49 -8.66
N THR A 37 15.49 -9.86 -9.83
CA THR A 37 15.01 -11.22 -10.08
C THR A 37 16.17 -12.22 -10.03
N ASP A 38 17.29 -11.88 -10.63
CA ASP A 38 18.50 -12.71 -10.64
C ASP A 38 19.08 -12.87 -9.23
N ALA A 39 19.13 -11.78 -8.45
CA ALA A 39 19.56 -11.84 -7.06
C ALA A 39 18.73 -12.82 -6.23
N PHE A 40 17.40 -12.79 -6.37
CA PHE A 40 16.51 -13.70 -5.65
C PHE A 40 16.47 -15.13 -6.22
N SER A 41 16.94 -15.36 -7.44
CA SER A 41 17.06 -16.70 -8.02
C SER A 41 18.36 -17.40 -7.59
N THR A 42 19.44 -16.62 -7.42
CA THR A 42 20.80 -17.15 -7.15
C THR A 42 21.16 -17.14 -5.68
N ARG A 43 20.58 -16.24 -4.88
CA ARG A 43 20.95 -16.04 -3.47
C ARG A 43 19.82 -16.38 -2.50
N GLN A 44 20.20 -16.92 -1.34
CA GLN A 44 19.26 -17.13 -0.24
C GLN A 44 18.96 -15.80 0.45
N PRO A 45 17.66 -15.50 0.70
CA PRO A 45 17.28 -14.29 1.43
C PRO A 45 17.84 -14.29 2.85
N HIS A 46 18.50 -13.21 3.23
CA HIS A 46 19.09 -13.05 4.55
C HIS A 46 18.05 -12.80 5.65
N LYS A 47 16.97 -12.08 5.31
CA LYS A 47 15.87 -11.80 6.23
C LYS A 47 14.55 -12.28 5.63
N ARG A 48 13.70 -12.87 6.48
CA ARG A 48 12.40 -13.41 6.08
C ARG A 48 11.33 -13.06 7.10
N HIS A 49 10.11 -12.81 6.63
CA HIS A 49 8.92 -12.68 7.46
C HIS A 49 7.76 -13.37 6.77
N LEU A 50 6.90 -14.05 7.53
CA LEU A 50 5.74 -14.77 7.03
C LEU A 50 4.49 -14.26 7.75
N GLU A 51 3.47 -13.93 7.00
CA GLU A 51 2.14 -13.57 7.50
C GLU A 51 1.11 -14.54 6.96
N GLN A 52 0.16 -14.91 7.80
CA GLN A 52 -1.00 -15.70 7.39
C GLN A 52 -2.26 -15.12 7.98
N GLU A 53 -3.23 -14.82 7.14
CA GLU A 53 -4.54 -14.31 7.51
C GLU A 53 -5.62 -15.29 7.05
N LYS A 54 -6.63 -15.52 7.90
CA LYS A 54 -7.82 -16.31 7.56
C LYS A 54 -9.04 -15.40 7.64
N GLY A 55 -9.82 -15.33 6.59
CA GLY A 55 -11.03 -14.54 6.56
C GLY A 55 -11.83 -14.73 5.28
N TYR A 56 -13.13 -14.49 5.35
CA TYR A 56 -14.03 -14.54 4.18
C TYR A 56 -13.91 -15.84 3.34
N GLY A 57 -13.71 -16.99 4.01
CA GLY A 57 -13.59 -18.30 3.35
C GLY A 57 -12.28 -18.49 2.56
N ARG A 58 -11.24 -17.70 2.83
CA ARG A 58 -9.94 -17.84 2.19
C ARG A 58 -8.79 -17.76 3.21
N ILE A 59 -7.65 -18.26 2.81
CA ILE A 59 -6.38 -18.15 3.53
C ILE A 59 -5.43 -17.35 2.64
N ASP A 60 -4.95 -16.24 3.16
CA ASP A 60 -3.95 -15.39 2.54
C ASP A 60 -2.59 -15.63 3.23
N LYS A 61 -1.59 -16.09 2.48
CA LYS A 61 -0.21 -16.24 2.97
C LYS A 61 0.69 -15.24 2.24
N ARG A 62 1.51 -14.50 2.99
CA ARG A 62 2.50 -13.56 2.43
C ARG A 62 3.87 -13.88 2.98
N SER A 63 4.81 -14.12 2.08
CA SER A 63 6.21 -14.35 2.40
C SER A 63 7.03 -13.16 1.93
N TYR A 64 7.65 -12.47 2.86
CA TYR A 64 8.54 -11.35 2.62
C TYR A 64 9.98 -11.82 2.73
N LYS A 65 10.76 -11.58 1.69
CA LYS A 65 12.17 -11.97 1.60
C LYS A 65 12.99 -10.74 1.28
N VAL A 66 14.07 -10.53 2.02
CA VAL A 66 14.89 -9.30 1.90
C VAL A 66 16.35 -9.67 1.64
N LEU A 67 16.95 -8.99 0.68
CA LEU A 67 18.37 -9.00 0.36
C LEU A 67 18.95 -7.58 0.49
N PRO A 68 20.23 -7.41 0.83
CA PRO A 68 20.88 -6.12 0.71
C PRO A 68 20.95 -5.72 -0.77
N ALA A 69 20.93 -4.43 -1.06
CA ALA A 69 21.17 -3.94 -2.42
C ALA A 69 22.63 -4.08 -2.82
N GLU A 70 23.54 -3.88 -1.86
CA GLU A 70 24.99 -4.01 -2.05
C GLU A 70 25.37 -5.43 -2.50
N GLY A 71 26.15 -5.51 -3.58
CA GLY A 71 26.57 -6.77 -4.19
C GLY A 71 25.46 -7.60 -4.85
N ASN A 72 24.25 -7.04 -4.98
CA ASN A 72 23.10 -7.67 -5.63
C ASN A 72 22.52 -6.84 -6.80
N LEU A 73 23.09 -5.67 -7.07
CA LEU A 73 22.80 -4.82 -8.22
C LEU A 73 24.04 -4.68 -9.09
N THR A 74 23.85 -4.57 -10.39
CA THR A 74 24.95 -4.21 -11.31
C THR A 74 25.43 -2.78 -11.04
N ASP A 75 26.68 -2.48 -11.41
CA ASP A 75 27.26 -1.13 -11.23
C ASP A 75 26.45 -0.04 -11.94
N GLU A 76 25.80 -0.37 -13.04
CA GLU A 76 24.92 0.56 -13.78
C GLU A 76 23.67 0.90 -12.95
N VAL A 77 22.98 -0.11 -12.43
CA VAL A 77 21.78 0.07 -11.62
C VAL A 77 22.13 0.72 -10.29
N ALA A 78 23.21 0.32 -9.64
CA ALA A 78 23.66 0.90 -8.37
C ALA A 78 24.00 2.40 -8.51
N ARG A 79 24.64 2.80 -9.61
CA ARG A 79 24.91 4.22 -9.91
C ARG A 79 23.65 5.01 -10.20
N ARG A 80 22.66 4.41 -10.86
CA ARG A 80 21.39 5.06 -11.16
C ARG A 80 20.49 5.18 -9.91
N TRP A 81 20.60 4.24 -8.99
CA TRP A 81 19.78 4.17 -7.78
C TRP A 81 20.62 4.13 -6.49
N PRO A 82 21.46 5.13 -6.22
CA PRO A 82 22.43 5.09 -5.10
C PRO A 82 21.77 5.07 -3.72
N MET A 83 20.47 5.40 -3.64
CA MET A 83 19.71 5.42 -2.40
C MET A 83 19.08 4.08 -2.01
N ILE A 84 19.14 3.05 -2.86
CA ILE A 84 18.60 1.73 -2.53
C ILE A 84 19.53 1.03 -1.53
N ARG A 85 18.97 0.54 -0.43
CA ARG A 85 19.67 -0.24 0.59
C ARG A 85 19.18 -1.67 0.67
N SER A 86 17.91 -1.91 0.37
CA SER A 86 17.28 -3.23 0.46
C SER A 86 16.46 -3.55 -0.79
N LEU A 87 16.56 -4.81 -1.23
CA LEU A 87 15.70 -5.42 -2.25
C LEU A 87 14.71 -6.36 -1.55
N VAL A 88 13.44 -6.29 -1.93
CA VAL A 88 12.38 -7.06 -1.28
C VAL A 88 11.57 -7.83 -2.31
N ARG A 89 11.37 -9.13 -2.06
CA ARG A 89 10.44 -9.99 -2.80
C ARG A 89 9.29 -10.38 -1.89
N VAL A 90 8.07 -10.13 -2.33
CA VAL A 90 6.84 -10.53 -1.65
C VAL A 90 6.12 -11.57 -2.50
N GLU A 91 5.95 -12.75 -1.95
CA GLU A 91 5.15 -13.82 -2.53
C GLU A 91 3.81 -13.87 -1.80
N HIS A 92 2.72 -13.67 -2.52
CA HIS A 92 1.37 -13.73 -1.99
C HIS A 92 0.65 -14.94 -2.56
N GLU A 93 0.19 -15.82 -1.70
CA GLU A 93 -0.59 -17.02 -2.04
C GLU A 93 -1.98 -16.90 -1.41
N VAL A 94 -3.01 -17.05 -2.25
CA VAL A 94 -4.42 -17.05 -1.81
C VAL A 94 -5.01 -18.43 -2.07
N SER A 95 -5.41 -19.09 -1.00
CA SER A 95 -6.08 -20.40 -1.04
C SER A 95 -7.55 -20.26 -0.70
N LYS A 96 -8.43 -20.79 -1.56
CA LYS A 96 -9.88 -20.88 -1.34
C LYS A 96 -10.31 -22.34 -1.39
N PRO A 97 -11.38 -22.73 -0.68
CA PRO A 97 -11.94 -24.07 -0.82
C PRO A 97 -12.24 -24.42 -2.28
N ASN A 98 -11.92 -25.63 -2.68
CA ASN A 98 -12.21 -26.19 -4.02
C ASN A 98 -11.61 -25.39 -5.21
N THR A 99 -10.55 -24.57 -4.97
CA THR A 99 -9.89 -23.82 -6.04
C THR A 99 -8.37 -23.98 -5.89
N GLN A 100 -7.65 -24.02 -7.00
CA GLN A 100 -6.19 -24.01 -6.94
C GLN A 100 -5.70 -22.69 -6.36
N PRO A 101 -4.67 -22.71 -5.49
CA PRO A 101 -4.10 -21.49 -4.93
C PRO A 101 -3.58 -20.54 -6.02
N SER A 102 -3.96 -19.29 -5.95
CA SER A 102 -3.37 -18.25 -6.80
C SER A 102 -2.09 -17.74 -6.16
N LYS A 103 -1.03 -17.55 -6.96
CA LYS A 103 0.26 -17.03 -6.50
C LYS A 103 0.62 -15.77 -7.28
N GLU A 104 1.05 -14.74 -6.58
CA GLU A 104 1.55 -13.50 -7.15
C GLU A 104 2.89 -13.15 -6.49
N THR A 105 3.86 -12.70 -7.31
CA THR A 105 5.14 -12.18 -6.81
C THR A 105 5.26 -10.71 -7.15
N ARG A 106 5.67 -9.91 -6.16
CA ARG A 106 5.92 -8.48 -6.30
C ARG A 106 7.28 -8.13 -5.74
N TYR A 107 7.92 -7.14 -6.37
CA TYR A 107 9.24 -6.65 -5.97
C TYR A 107 9.16 -5.21 -5.49
N TYR A 108 9.99 -4.90 -4.49
CA TYR A 108 10.09 -3.56 -3.91
C TYR A 108 11.56 -3.22 -3.67
N ILE A 109 11.86 -1.94 -3.73
CA ILE A 109 13.11 -1.34 -3.29
C ILE A 109 12.86 -0.49 -2.06
N SER A 110 13.87 -0.39 -1.19
CA SER A 110 13.78 0.43 0.01
C SER A 110 15.09 1.16 0.29
N SER A 111 14.97 2.39 0.83
CA SER A 111 16.08 3.16 1.38
C SER A 111 16.40 2.79 2.82
N LEU A 112 15.52 2.04 3.50
CA LEU A 112 15.78 1.55 4.86
C LEU A 112 17.05 0.71 4.89
N ASP A 113 17.92 1.00 5.86
CA ASP A 113 19.17 0.26 6.01
C ASP A 113 18.90 -1.22 6.24
N PHE A 114 19.56 -2.04 5.43
CA PHE A 114 19.39 -3.49 5.50
C PHE A 114 19.73 -4.05 6.88
N ASN A 115 20.74 -3.50 7.57
CA ASN A 115 21.18 -4.03 8.86
C ASN A 115 20.20 -3.66 9.99
N GLU A 116 19.59 -2.49 9.92
CA GLU A 116 18.70 -1.94 10.94
C GLU A 116 17.25 -2.42 10.77
N ALA A 117 16.71 -2.33 9.55
CA ALA A 117 15.33 -2.69 9.30
C ALA A 117 15.11 -4.21 9.27
N SER A 118 14.12 -4.68 10.00
CA SER A 118 13.68 -6.07 9.96
C SER A 118 12.74 -6.34 8.77
N ALA A 119 12.66 -7.60 8.33
CA ALA A 119 11.69 -7.99 7.30
C ALA A 119 10.22 -7.74 7.74
N LYS A 120 9.94 -7.77 9.04
CA LYS A 120 8.62 -7.46 9.62
C LYS A 120 8.27 -5.99 9.49
N GLU A 121 9.21 -5.08 9.74
CA GLU A 121 8.99 -3.64 9.56
C GLU A 121 8.76 -3.29 8.09
N ILE A 122 9.56 -3.85 7.18
CA ILE A 122 9.36 -3.65 5.74
C ILE A 122 7.99 -4.19 5.31
N ALA A 123 7.58 -5.36 5.81
CA ALA A 123 6.25 -5.93 5.57
C ALA A 123 5.14 -5.00 6.07
N TYR A 124 5.30 -4.43 7.26
CA TYR A 124 4.35 -3.45 7.82
C TYR A 124 4.18 -2.23 6.90
N TYR A 125 5.26 -1.62 6.40
CA TYR A 125 5.18 -0.47 5.48
C TYR A 125 4.52 -0.83 4.14
N ILE A 126 4.81 -2.01 3.60
CA ILE A 126 4.16 -2.51 2.38
C ILE A 126 2.66 -2.69 2.61
N ARG A 127 2.25 -3.22 3.76
CA ARG A 127 0.84 -3.44 4.12
C ARG A 127 0.09 -2.14 4.39
N GLU A 128 0.71 -1.18 5.07
CA GLU A 128 0.10 0.12 5.37
C GLU A 128 -0.18 0.95 4.11
N HIS A 129 0.63 0.80 3.07
CA HIS A 129 0.32 1.41 1.78
C HIS A 129 -1.03 0.92 1.22
N TRP A 130 -1.29 -0.39 1.27
CA TRP A 130 -2.59 -0.96 0.90
C TRP A 130 -3.71 -0.54 1.88
N GLY A 131 -3.35 -0.24 3.11
CA GLY A 131 -4.27 0.30 4.11
C GLY A 131 -4.89 1.63 3.67
N ILE A 132 -4.14 2.50 3.01
CA ILE A 132 -4.66 3.77 2.47
C ILE A 132 -5.69 3.50 1.38
N GLU A 133 -5.41 2.59 0.45
CA GLU A 133 -6.36 2.24 -0.61
C GLU A 133 -7.65 1.65 -0.04
N ASN A 134 -7.55 0.65 0.82
CA ASN A 134 -8.71 -0.03 1.39
C ASN A 134 -9.47 0.84 2.40
N ARG A 135 -8.77 1.60 3.24
CA ARG A 135 -9.41 2.41 4.29
C ARG A 135 -9.90 3.75 3.76
N LEU A 136 -9.24 4.37 2.79
CA LEU A 136 -9.61 5.70 2.29
C LEU A 136 -10.26 5.63 0.91
N HIS A 137 -9.53 5.25 -0.13
CA HIS A 137 -10.01 5.31 -1.51
C HIS A 137 -11.23 4.42 -1.73
N TRP A 138 -11.15 3.15 -1.37
CA TRP A 138 -12.31 2.24 -1.46
C TRP A 138 -13.54 2.75 -0.71
N GLN A 139 -13.36 3.37 0.47
CA GLN A 139 -14.49 3.94 1.20
C GLN A 139 -15.08 5.17 0.51
N LEU A 140 -14.25 6.02 -0.11
CA LEU A 140 -14.73 7.15 -0.88
C LEU A 140 -15.52 6.68 -2.11
N ASP A 141 -15.06 5.62 -2.78
CA ASP A 141 -15.72 5.09 -3.98
C ASP A 141 -17.01 4.34 -3.63
N VAL A 142 -16.97 3.40 -2.69
CA VAL A 142 -18.12 2.55 -2.35
C VAL A 142 -19.15 3.31 -1.50
N THR A 143 -18.70 4.08 -0.49
CA THR A 143 -19.62 4.77 0.42
C THR A 143 -20.10 6.11 -0.13
N PHE A 144 -19.21 6.86 -0.79
CA PHE A 144 -19.53 8.22 -1.27
C PHE A 144 -19.68 8.32 -2.80
N ARG A 145 -19.47 7.23 -3.54
CA ARG A 145 -19.50 7.17 -5.01
C ARG A 145 -18.63 8.25 -5.66
N GLU A 146 -17.40 8.38 -5.20
CA GLU A 146 -16.51 9.44 -5.67
C GLU A 146 -16.21 9.31 -7.15
N ASP A 147 -15.90 8.11 -7.65
CA ASP A 147 -15.62 7.84 -9.07
C ASP A 147 -16.81 8.15 -9.99
N ALA A 148 -18.03 8.00 -9.49
CA ALA A 148 -19.25 8.34 -10.23
C ALA A 148 -19.53 9.86 -10.24
N CYS A 149 -18.75 10.67 -9.54
CA CYS A 149 -18.98 12.11 -9.45
C CYS A 149 -18.61 12.81 -10.76
N ARG A 150 -19.57 13.52 -11.34
CA ARG A 150 -19.38 14.27 -12.59
C ARG A 150 -19.15 15.76 -12.41
N ALA A 151 -18.97 16.23 -11.17
CA ALA A 151 -18.65 17.63 -10.91
C ALA A 151 -17.27 17.96 -11.43
N ARG A 152 -17.19 18.82 -12.46
CA ARG A 152 -15.93 19.20 -13.14
C ARG A 152 -15.71 20.71 -13.19
N LYS A 153 -16.72 21.52 -12.81
CA LYS A 153 -16.65 22.98 -12.91
C LYS A 153 -15.76 23.55 -11.82
N ASN A 154 -14.77 24.33 -12.19
CA ASN A 154 -13.84 25.01 -11.29
C ASN A 154 -13.23 24.05 -10.23
N PHE A 155 -13.32 24.40 -8.95
CA PHE A 155 -12.81 23.63 -7.83
C PHE A 155 -13.80 22.61 -7.26
N SER A 156 -14.95 22.39 -7.91
CA SER A 156 -16.03 21.56 -7.35
C SER A 156 -15.59 20.12 -7.05
N ALA A 157 -14.81 19.48 -7.92
CA ALA A 157 -14.30 18.13 -7.68
C ALA A 157 -13.41 18.07 -6.44
N ARG A 158 -12.48 19.03 -6.32
CA ARG A 158 -11.56 19.14 -5.17
C ARG A 158 -12.32 19.40 -3.86
N ASN A 159 -13.28 20.33 -3.88
CA ASN A 159 -14.06 20.67 -2.70
C ASN A 159 -14.94 19.51 -2.25
N LEU A 160 -15.58 18.79 -3.18
CA LEU A 160 -16.37 17.59 -2.86
C LEU A 160 -15.50 16.46 -2.30
N ASN A 161 -14.29 16.24 -2.83
CA ASN A 161 -13.36 15.28 -2.28
C ASN A 161 -13.00 15.63 -0.82
N LEU A 162 -12.70 16.91 -0.54
CA LEU A 162 -12.40 17.38 0.81
C LEU A 162 -13.58 17.14 1.78
N ILE A 163 -14.81 17.51 1.37
CA ILE A 163 -16.03 17.31 2.16
C ILE A 163 -16.27 15.82 2.43
N ARG A 164 -16.07 14.94 1.44
CA ARG A 164 -16.19 13.48 1.62
C ARG A 164 -15.19 12.93 2.61
N LYS A 165 -13.92 13.34 2.52
CA LYS A 165 -12.87 12.94 3.46
C LYS A 165 -13.18 13.39 4.88
N PHE A 166 -13.65 14.61 5.06
CA PHE A 166 -14.06 15.15 6.34
C PHE A 166 -15.26 14.37 6.91
N SER A 167 -16.30 14.14 6.11
CA SER A 167 -17.46 13.33 6.49
C SER A 167 -17.07 11.89 6.89
N LEU A 168 -16.15 11.28 6.14
CA LEU A 168 -15.62 9.95 6.45
C LEU A 168 -14.89 9.94 7.79
N ALA A 169 -14.09 10.96 8.10
CA ALA A 169 -13.40 11.08 9.36
C ALA A 169 -14.38 11.16 10.55
N ILE A 170 -15.41 11.99 10.45
CA ILE A 170 -16.46 12.12 11.47
C ILE A 170 -17.23 10.81 11.67
N LEU A 171 -17.66 10.15 10.58
CA LEU A 171 -18.39 8.88 10.66
C LEU A 171 -17.54 7.76 11.30
N ARG A 172 -16.22 7.81 11.19
CA ARG A 172 -15.31 6.82 11.82
C ARG A 172 -15.17 6.98 13.32
N GLN A 173 -15.42 8.16 13.85
CA GLN A 173 -15.35 8.41 15.30
C GLN A 173 -16.51 7.77 16.09
N GLN A 174 -17.54 7.29 15.38
CA GLN A 174 -18.66 6.65 16.04
C GLN A 174 -18.28 5.24 16.52
N HIS A 175 -18.69 4.90 17.74
CA HIS A 175 -18.37 3.63 18.41
C HIS A 175 -19.46 2.56 18.26
N ASP A 176 -20.49 2.82 17.44
CA ASP A 176 -21.52 1.81 17.14
C ASP A 176 -20.97 0.70 16.22
N THR A 177 -21.72 -0.40 16.09
CA THR A 177 -21.36 -1.56 15.24
C THR A 177 -21.78 -1.40 13.77
N LEU A 178 -22.32 -0.24 13.38
CA LEU A 178 -22.86 -0.01 12.05
C LEU A 178 -21.72 0.17 11.01
N SER A 179 -21.94 -0.30 9.79
CA SER A 179 -21.03 -0.02 8.69
C SER A 179 -21.06 1.48 8.31
N LEU A 180 -19.98 2.01 7.76
CA LEU A 180 -19.88 3.42 7.33
C LEU A 180 -21.00 3.81 6.34
N LYS A 181 -21.38 2.89 5.45
CA LYS A 181 -22.49 3.08 4.51
C LYS A 181 -23.82 3.26 5.25
N VAL A 182 -24.08 2.43 6.26
CA VAL A 182 -25.30 2.51 7.07
C VAL A 182 -25.30 3.77 7.95
N ARG A 183 -24.17 4.13 8.55
CA ARG A 183 -24.02 5.39 9.30
C ARG A 183 -24.37 6.60 8.45
N ARG A 184 -23.76 6.69 7.25
CA ARG A 184 -24.06 7.77 6.30
C ARG A 184 -25.54 7.83 5.95
N TRP A 185 -26.15 6.69 5.64
CA TRP A 185 -27.57 6.62 5.32
C TRP A 185 -28.44 7.03 6.51
N LYS A 186 -28.12 6.57 7.71
CA LYS A 186 -28.82 6.93 8.95
C LYS A 186 -28.74 8.43 9.25
N CYS A 187 -27.59 9.07 9.01
CA CYS A 187 -27.46 10.53 9.09
C CYS A 187 -28.39 11.29 8.14
N SER A 188 -28.67 10.73 6.95
CA SER A 188 -29.59 11.39 5.98
C SER A 188 -31.06 11.23 6.33
N LEU A 189 -31.42 10.24 7.15
CA LEU A 189 -32.81 9.94 7.52
C LEU A 189 -33.21 10.41 8.91
N ARG A 190 -32.24 10.54 9.83
CA ARG A 190 -32.50 10.81 11.23
C ARG A 190 -31.65 11.97 11.75
N ILE A 191 -32.32 13.08 12.00
CA ILE A 191 -31.67 14.31 12.47
C ILE A 191 -31.00 14.12 13.85
N ASP A 192 -31.60 13.32 14.76
CA ASP A 192 -31.04 13.05 16.06
C ASP A 192 -29.70 12.30 15.96
N TYR A 193 -29.61 11.31 15.05
CA TYR A 193 -28.36 10.61 14.81
C TYR A 193 -27.31 11.52 14.14
N LEU A 194 -27.74 12.40 13.23
CA LEU A 194 -26.84 13.38 12.64
C LEU A 194 -26.26 14.33 13.69
N LYS A 195 -27.10 14.85 14.61
CA LYS A 195 -26.63 15.69 15.73
C LYS A 195 -25.63 14.94 16.60
N GLN A 196 -25.95 13.71 17.01
CA GLN A 196 -25.02 12.85 17.76
C GLN A 196 -23.66 12.69 17.06
N VAL A 197 -23.69 12.41 15.75
CA VAL A 197 -22.47 12.21 14.92
C VAL A 197 -21.64 13.49 14.84
N LEU A 198 -22.28 14.66 14.86
CA LEU A 198 -21.63 15.98 14.82
C LEU A 198 -21.24 16.50 16.22
N GLY A 199 -21.61 15.81 17.29
CA GLY A 199 -21.28 16.20 18.66
C GLY A 199 -22.21 17.27 19.25
N PHE A 200 -23.47 17.34 18.79
CA PHE A 200 -24.51 18.23 19.33
C PHE A 200 -25.51 17.47 20.19
#